data_3a20f3203ed9ddcb18781149e297b733
#
_entry.id   3a20f3203ed9ddcb18781149e297b733
#
_cell.length_a   1.000
_cell.length_b   1.000
_cell.length_c   1.000
_cell.angle_alpha   90.00
_cell.angle_beta   90.00
_cell.angle_gamma   90.00
#
_symmetry.space_group_name_H-M   'P 1'
#
loop_
_entity.id
_entity.type
_entity.pdbx_description
1 polymer ?
#
loop_
_entity_poly.entity_id
_entity_poly.type
_entity_poly.pdbx_seq_one_letter_code
_entity_poly.pdbx_strand_id
1 'polypeptide(L)' 'MEHHSRLIIYKGMIQYILDSTHYTLKHIAQLSHSSLDNIRMIYCHDSVPSSFKSEVELMKLYQIILEINIHKESCSLIG' A
#
# COMPACT_ATOMS: atom_id res chain seq x y z
N MET A 1 14.86 -8.36 12.63
CA MET A 1 15.20 -8.40 11.20
C MET A 1 13.98 -8.51 10.33
N GLU A 2 13.17 -9.55 10.53
CA GLU A 2 11.96 -9.74 9.73
C GLU A 2 10.96 -8.60 9.89
N HIS A 3 10.82 -8.06 11.10
CA HIS A 3 9.91 -6.94 11.34
C HIS A 3 10.31 -5.71 10.55
N HIS A 4 11.61 -5.48 10.45
CA HIS A 4 12.11 -4.33 9.71
C HIS A 4 11.86 -4.49 8.21
N SER A 5 12.05 -5.69 7.68
CA SER A 5 11.80 -5.98 6.27
C SER A 5 10.32 -5.82 5.92
N ARG A 6 9.44 -6.31 6.78
CA ARG A 6 7.99 -6.14 6.58
C ARG A 6 7.59 -4.69 6.58
N LEU A 7 8.14 -3.92 7.50
CA LEU A 7 7.84 -2.49 7.59
C LEU A 7 8.21 -1.80 6.30
N ILE A 8 9.39 -2.06 5.77
CA ILE A 8 9.85 -1.44 4.53
C ILE A 8 8.92 -1.79 3.38
N ILE A 9 8.54 -3.06 3.28
CA ILE A 9 7.66 -3.52 2.20
C ILE A 9 6.28 -2.87 2.30
N TYR A 10 5.66 -2.91 3.46
CA TYR A 10 4.33 -2.33 3.64
C TYR A 10 4.33 -0.82 3.43
N LYS A 11 5.32 -0.17 4.01
CA LYS A 11 5.44 1.28 3.88
C LYS A 11 5.67 1.68 2.42
N GLY A 12 6.49 0.91 1.71
CA GLY A 12 6.73 1.14 0.29
C GLY A 12 5.48 0.99 -0.55
N MET A 13 4.68 -0.04 -0.28
CA MET A 13 3.43 -0.25 -1.00
C MET A 13 2.45 0.90 -0.74
N ILE A 14 2.32 1.31 0.52
CA ILE A 14 1.44 2.42 0.87
C ILE A 14 1.91 3.71 0.18
N GLN A 15 3.21 3.97 0.21
CA GLN A 15 3.77 5.16 -0.43
C GLN A 15 3.50 5.16 -1.93
N TYR A 16 3.67 4.01 -2.59
CA TYR A 16 3.40 3.90 -4.02
C TYR A 16 1.94 4.21 -4.32
N ILE A 17 1.02 3.68 -3.51
CA ILE A 17 -0.41 3.94 -3.69
C ILE A 17 -0.72 5.42 -3.52
N LEU A 18 -0.16 6.05 -2.50
CA LEU A 18 -0.38 7.48 -2.25
C LEU A 18 0.15 8.33 -3.40
N ASP A 19 1.30 7.96 -3.95
CA ASP A 19 1.91 8.72 -5.04
C ASP A 19 1.20 8.50 -6.37
N SER A 20 0.59 7.35 -6.55
CA SER A 20 -0.01 6.96 -7.83
C SER A 20 -1.49 7.28 -7.93
N THR A 21 -2.13 7.61 -6.82
CA THR A 21 -3.57 7.83 -6.78
C THR A 21 -3.85 9.07 -5.93
N HIS A 22 -5.13 9.42 -5.84
CA HIS A 22 -5.58 10.47 -4.92
C HIS A 22 -6.07 9.88 -3.60
N TYR A 23 -5.76 8.63 -3.33
CA TYR A 23 -6.17 7.97 -2.10
C TYR A 23 -5.44 8.56 -0.89
N THR A 24 -6.14 8.56 0.23
CA THR A 24 -5.56 8.92 1.52
C THR A 24 -5.29 7.64 2.30
N LEU A 25 -4.65 7.78 3.45
CA LEU A 25 -4.43 6.63 4.33
C LEU A 25 -5.76 5.99 4.73
N LYS A 26 -6.80 6.81 4.90
CA LYS A 26 -8.13 6.30 5.23
C LYS A 26 -8.68 5.42 4.11
N HIS A 27 -8.52 5.84 2.86
CA HIS A 27 -8.94 5.05 1.72
C HIS A 27 -8.20 3.72 1.66
N ILE A 28 -6.90 3.76 1.88
CA ILE A 28 -6.07 2.55 1.87
C ILE A 28 -6.54 1.59 2.96
N ALA A 29 -6.82 2.12 4.16
CA ALA A 29 -7.31 1.30 5.24
C ALA A 29 -8.63 0.62 4.88
N GLN A 30 -9.55 1.37 4.31
CA GLN A 30 -10.86 0.83 3.91
C GLN A 30 -10.71 -0.24 2.84
N LEU A 31 -9.92 0.03 1.82
CA LEU A 31 -9.77 -0.88 0.68
C LEU A 31 -8.99 -2.13 1.02
N SER A 32 -8.10 -2.05 2.00
CA SER A 32 -7.33 -3.21 2.46
C SER A 32 -7.99 -3.92 3.64
N HIS A 33 -9.17 -3.47 4.04
CA HIS A 33 -9.91 -4.06 5.16
C HIS A 33 -9.12 -4.02 6.47
N SER A 34 -8.39 -2.94 6.68
CA SER A 34 -7.63 -2.75 7.91
C SER A 34 -8.11 -1.47 8.59
N SER A 35 -7.69 -1.28 9.85
CA SER A 35 -8.03 -0.06 10.56
C SER A 35 -7.11 1.07 10.14
N LEU A 36 -7.62 2.29 10.21
CA LEU A 36 -6.80 3.46 9.93
C LEU A 36 -5.63 3.54 10.90
N ASP A 37 -5.84 3.15 12.16
CA ASP A 37 -4.77 3.15 13.14
C ASP A 37 -3.63 2.24 12.74
N ASN A 38 -3.92 1.05 12.22
CA ASN A 38 -2.88 0.14 11.78
C ASN A 38 -2.10 0.71 10.61
N ILE A 39 -2.80 1.30 9.64
CA ILE A 39 -2.13 1.91 8.49
C ILE A 39 -1.26 3.08 8.94
N ARG A 40 -1.74 3.89 9.86
CA ARG A 40 -0.96 5.00 10.42
C ARG A 40 0.27 4.52 11.18
N MET A 41 0.12 3.46 11.96
CA MET A 41 1.26 2.90 12.68
C MET A 41 2.36 2.49 11.72
N ILE A 42 1.99 1.86 10.61
CA ILE A 42 2.96 1.43 9.61
C ILE A 42 3.59 2.63 8.92
N TYR A 43 2.79 3.54 8.43
CA TYR A 43 3.28 4.61 7.57
C TYR A 43 3.90 5.78 8.35
N CYS A 44 3.27 6.18 9.45
CA CYS A 44 3.67 7.36 10.19
C CYS A 44 4.58 7.07 11.38
N HIS A 45 4.42 5.90 11.99
CA HIS A 45 5.15 5.56 13.21
C HIS A 45 6.16 4.43 13.03
N ASP A 46 6.36 4.00 11.79
CA ASP A 46 7.36 2.99 11.45
C ASP A 46 7.25 1.73 12.30
N SER A 47 6.02 1.29 12.51
CA SER A 47 5.74 0.13 13.36
C SER A 47 4.65 -0.72 12.74
N VAL A 48 4.88 -2.03 12.66
CA VAL A 48 3.87 -2.97 12.20
C VAL A 48 3.17 -3.55 13.42
N PRO A 49 1.90 -3.17 13.66
CA PRO A 49 1.20 -3.67 14.84
C PRO A 49 0.93 -5.18 14.69
N SER A 50 0.98 -5.87 15.83
CA SER A 50 0.73 -7.32 15.83
C SER A 50 -0.70 -7.64 15.41
N SER A 51 -1.61 -6.69 15.53
CA SER A 51 -3.00 -6.87 15.11
C SER A 51 -3.21 -6.67 13.61
N PHE A 52 -2.18 -6.26 12.87
CA PHE A 52 -2.30 -6.07 11.43
C PHE A 52 -2.33 -7.42 10.74
N LYS A 53 -3.45 -7.72 10.10
CA LYS A 53 -3.67 -9.00 9.42
C LYS A 53 -4.11 -8.83 7.98
N SER A 54 -4.00 -7.61 7.47
CA SER A 54 -4.49 -7.29 6.14
C SER A 54 -3.37 -7.26 5.09
N GLU A 55 -2.32 -8.02 5.33
CA GLU A 55 -1.17 -8.08 4.42
C GLU A 55 -1.60 -8.46 3.00
N VAL A 56 -2.38 -9.52 2.87
CA VAL A 56 -2.81 -10.01 1.56
C VAL A 56 -3.68 -8.97 0.86
N GLU A 57 -4.59 -8.35 1.60
CA GLU A 57 -5.48 -7.34 1.04
C GLU A 57 -4.71 -6.11 0.58
N LEU A 58 -3.72 -5.69 1.36
CA LEU A 58 -2.88 -4.57 1.00
C LEU A 58 -2.06 -4.89 -0.26
N MET A 59 -1.53 -6.09 -0.33
CA MET A 59 -0.76 -6.53 -1.50
C MET A 59 -1.63 -6.57 -2.75
N LYS A 60 -2.87 -7.03 -2.63
CA LYS A 60 -3.80 -7.06 -3.75
C LYS A 60 -4.10 -5.65 -4.25
N LEU A 61 -4.34 -4.73 -3.34
CA LEU A 61 -4.59 -3.35 -3.70
C LEU A 61 -3.39 -2.75 -4.42
N TYR A 62 -2.20 -2.97 -3.89
CA TYR A 62 -0.96 -2.52 -4.50
C TYR A 62 -0.81 -3.08 -5.91
N GLN A 63 -1.06 -4.37 -6.10
CA GLN A 63 -0.93 -5.00 -7.40
C GLN A 63 -1.90 -4.43 -8.42
N ILE A 64 -3.14 -4.19 -8.01
CA ILE A 64 -4.14 -3.61 -8.92
C ILE A 64 -3.68 -2.25 -9.41
N ILE A 65 -3.20 -1.41 -8.51
CA ILE A 65 -2.76 -0.07 -8.87
C ILE A 65 -1.50 -0.13 -9.74
N LEU A 66 -0.60 -1.03 -9.41
CA LEU A 66 0.63 -1.22 -10.19
C LEU A 66 0.29 -1.64 -11.63
N GLU A 67 -0.63 -2.58 -11.80
CA GLU A 67 -1.04 -3.03 -13.12
C GLU A 67 -1.67 -1.91 -13.94
N ILE A 68 -2.52 -1.11 -13.32
CA ILE A 68 -3.15 0.01 -14.00
C ILE A 68 -2.09 0.99 -14.50
N ASN A 69 -1.09 1.29 -13.68
CA ASN A 69 -0.04 2.22 -14.06
C ASN A 69 0.85 1.65 -15.16
N ILE A 70 1.15 0.36 -15.11
CA ILE A 70 1.94 -0.28 -16.14
C ILE A 70 1.19 -0.24 -17.48
N HIS A 71 -0.11 -0.49 -17.48
CA HIS A 71 -0.91 -0.41 -18.69
C HIS A 71 -0.93 0.99 -19.28
N LYS A 72 -1.04 2.00 -18.41
CA LYS A 72 -1.01 3.38 -18.86
C LYS A 72 0.31 3.72 -19.53
N GLU A 73 1.41 3.29 -18.94
CA GLU A 73 2.74 3.53 -19.51
C GLU A 73 2.91 2.81 -20.83
N SER A 74 2.43 1.58 -20.92
CA SER A 74 2.50 0.82 -22.16
C SER A 74 1.72 1.51 -23.28
N CYS A 75 0.51 1.99 -22.95
CA CYS A 75 -0.28 2.72 -23.93
C CYS A 75 0.41 4.00 -24.37
N SER A 76 1.02 4.70 -23.44
CA SER A 76 1.75 5.93 -23.77
C SER A 76 2.93 5.67 -24.68
N LEU A 77 3.63 4.57 -24.45
CA LEU A 77 4.80 4.23 -25.27
C LEU A 77 4.41 3.83 -26.68
N ILE A 78 3.27 3.18 -26.82
CA ILE A 78 2.79 2.72 -28.12
C ILE A 78 2.11 3.86 -28.88
N GLY A 79 1.39 4.67 -28.14
CA GLY A 79 0.67 5.77 -28.72
C GLY A 79 1.54 6.93 -29.06
#